data_bcf9c2c31cd84668d317546db6a61bf1
#
_entry.id   bcf9c2c31cd84668d317546db6a61bf1
#
_cell.length_a   1.000
_cell.length_b   1.000
_cell.length_c   1.000
_cell.angle_alpha   90.00
_cell.angle_beta   90.00
_cell.angle_gamma   90.00
#
_symmetry.space_group_name_H-M   'P 1'
#
loop_
_entity.id
_entity.type
_entity.pdbx_description
1 polymer ?
#
loop_
_entity_poly.entity_id
_entity_poly.type
_entity_poly.pdbx_seq_one_letter_code
_entity_poly.pdbx_strand_id
1 'polypeptide(L)'
;PGYQWEETIAQFDDNTYPGSTHNYIGGNRQGGEPMFNSECGNVWGYKGSTGDVDFTWDYHIMMNGFRSHPKVCGWLYTEHHDVINEWNGYVKYDRSPKIDGLSDLVPGMTMADFHSLYYIVPKIDLCSDVKGGSTVAVPLVASFMTDKNPGALILHTKLVGWDQLGRKAEYGQQALDIPFTPYLNGAVGEVSVDIPKGNGLYLLQMQLTDQAGKVLHRNFVTFVVKDGDPVQDTGLQCVSF
;
A
#
# COMPACT_ATOMS: atom_id res chain seq x y z
N PRO A 1 -14.57 -7.14 -17.20
CA PRO A 1 -14.85 -7.45 -15.82
C PRO A 1 -13.79 -6.77 -14.98
N GLY A 2 -14.24 -5.81 -14.12
CA GLY A 2 -13.32 -5.22 -13.16
C GLY A 2 -12.89 -6.29 -12.17
N TYR A 3 -11.61 -6.54 -12.09
CA TYR A 3 -11.07 -7.33 -10.99
C TYR A 3 -11.17 -6.47 -9.75
N GLN A 4 -12.04 -6.84 -8.84
CA GLN A 4 -12.08 -6.25 -7.51
C GLN A 4 -11.06 -7.00 -6.66
N TRP A 5 -9.85 -6.47 -6.61
CA TRP A 5 -8.74 -7.09 -5.89
C TRP A 5 -9.05 -7.33 -4.42
N GLU A 6 -9.79 -6.42 -3.79
CA GLU A 6 -10.20 -6.56 -2.40
C GLU A 6 -11.09 -7.79 -2.18
N GLU A 7 -12.08 -8.03 -3.06
CA GLU A 7 -12.91 -9.23 -2.99
C GLU A 7 -12.08 -10.49 -3.23
N THR A 8 -11.20 -10.47 -4.22
CA THR A 8 -10.36 -11.63 -4.55
C THR A 8 -9.40 -11.96 -3.41
N ILE A 9 -8.79 -10.95 -2.79
CA ILE A 9 -7.86 -11.15 -1.67
C ILE A 9 -8.60 -11.60 -0.42
N ALA A 10 -9.77 -11.02 -0.10
CA ALA A 10 -10.59 -11.47 1.02
C ALA A 10 -11.05 -12.94 0.85
N GLN A 11 -11.44 -13.33 -0.37
CA GLN A 11 -11.82 -14.71 -0.68
C GLN A 11 -10.66 -15.70 -0.58
N PHE A 12 -9.41 -15.22 -0.58
CA PHE A 12 -8.25 -16.07 -0.43
C PHE A 12 -8.27 -16.86 0.88
N ASP A 13 -8.60 -16.22 1.99
CA ASP A 13 -8.69 -16.88 3.28
C ASP A 13 -9.86 -17.87 3.35
N ASP A 14 -10.98 -17.54 2.73
CA ASP A 14 -12.18 -18.37 2.70
C ASP A 14 -12.00 -19.63 1.85
N ASN A 15 -11.17 -19.56 0.80
CA ASN A 15 -10.99 -20.62 -0.17
C ASN A 15 -9.69 -21.41 0.00
N THR A 16 -8.74 -20.93 0.82
CA THR A 16 -7.42 -21.56 1.01
C THR A 16 -7.26 -22.12 2.43
N TYR A 17 -7.63 -23.37 2.61
CA TYR A 17 -7.52 -24.08 3.90
C TYR A 17 -7.18 -25.55 3.65
N PRO A 18 -6.60 -26.27 4.62
CA PRO A 18 -6.36 -27.71 4.49
C PRO A 18 -7.64 -28.48 4.17
N GLY A 19 -7.64 -29.23 3.08
CA GLY A 19 -8.80 -29.95 2.55
C GLY A 19 -9.60 -29.22 1.46
N SER A 20 -9.31 -27.94 1.19
CA SER A 20 -9.94 -27.19 0.11
C SER A 20 -9.65 -27.82 -1.26
N THR A 21 -10.64 -27.81 -2.15
CA THR A 21 -10.52 -28.22 -3.54
C THR A 21 -10.52 -27.03 -4.51
N HIS A 22 -10.61 -25.79 -4.00
CA HIS A 22 -10.87 -24.60 -4.82
C HIS A 22 -9.85 -24.41 -5.96
N ASN A 23 -8.56 -24.54 -5.67
CA ASN A 23 -7.48 -24.40 -6.64
C ASN A 23 -6.91 -25.76 -7.13
N TYR A 24 -7.63 -26.85 -6.94
CA TYR A 24 -7.14 -28.20 -7.22
C TYR A 24 -8.06 -28.93 -8.18
N ILE A 25 -7.48 -29.78 -9.02
CA ILE A 25 -8.18 -30.61 -10.00
C ILE A 25 -7.94 -32.09 -9.72
N GLY A 26 -8.73 -32.95 -10.34
CA GLY A 26 -8.53 -34.39 -10.29
C GLY A 26 -8.67 -35.02 -8.90
N GLY A 27 -9.49 -34.44 -8.03
CA GLY A 27 -9.71 -34.94 -6.66
C GLY A 27 -8.63 -34.59 -5.67
N ASN A 28 -7.62 -33.84 -6.07
CA ASN A 28 -6.60 -33.32 -5.17
C ASN A 28 -7.17 -32.25 -4.22
N ARG A 29 -6.51 -32.04 -3.10
CA ARG A 29 -6.90 -31.09 -2.07
C ARG A 29 -5.68 -30.37 -1.54
N GLN A 30 -5.90 -29.15 -1.07
CA GLN A 30 -4.87 -28.39 -0.37
C GLN A 30 -4.47 -29.09 0.94
N GLY A 31 -3.18 -29.17 1.21
CA GLY A 31 -2.61 -29.52 2.52
C GLY A 31 -2.22 -28.28 3.31
N GLY A 32 -0.98 -28.25 3.79
CA GLY A 32 -0.40 -27.11 4.50
C GLY A 32 0.54 -26.28 3.63
N GLU A 33 0.47 -26.40 2.32
CA GLU A 33 1.37 -25.73 1.39
C GLU A 33 1.12 -24.22 1.42
N PRO A 34 2.20 -23.41 1.35
CA PRO A 34 2.06 -21.98 1.16
C PRO A 34 1.54 -21.66 -0.25
N MET A 35 0.92 -20.51 -0.39
CA MET A 35 0.38 -20.04 -1.66
C MET A 35 1.41 -19.15 -2.36
N PHE A 36 1.59 -19.40 -3.65
CA PHE A 36 2.41 -18.59 -4.54
C PHE A 36 1.55 -18.11 -5.71
N ASN A 37 1.47 -16.79 -5.90
CA ASN A 37 0.82 -16.22 -7.06
C ASN A 37 1.81 -16.23 -8.24
N SER A 38 1.55 -17.08 -9.24
CA SER A 38 2.47 -17.29 -10.37
C SER A 38 2.36 -16.23 -11.46
N GLU A 39 1.34 -15.38 -11.41
CA GLU A 39 1.15 -14.27 -12.34
C GLU A 39 0.17 -13.26 -11.75
N CYS A 40 0.59 -12.02 -11.65
CA CYS A 40 -0.26 -10.89 -11.33
C CYS A 40 0.16 -9.65 -12.12
N GLY A 41 -0.81 -8.85 -12.50
CA GLY A 41 -0.67 -7.59 -13.19
C GLY A 41 -2.05 -7.00 -13.40
N ASN A 42 -2.15 -5.68 -13.59
CA ASN A 42 -3.43 -4.99 -13.52
C ASN A 42 -3.71 -4.03 -14.69
N VAL A 43 -2.80 -3.90 -15.64
CA VAL A 43 -2.98 -3.00 -16.80
C VAL A 43 -2.93 -3.78 -18.10
N TRP A 44 -4.04 -3.77 -18.81
CA TRP A 44 -4.17 -4.43 -20.10
C TRP A 44 -4.13 -3.42 -21.24
N GLY A 45 -3.21 -3.62 -22.18
CA GLY A 45 -2.97 -2.70 -23.29
C GLY A 45 -3.91 -2.85 -24.48
N TYR A 46 -4.51 -3.99 -24.69
CA TYR A 46 -5.48 -4.17 -25.78
C TYR A 46 -6.87 -3.67 -25.36
N LYS A 47 -7.65 -3.17 -26.29
CA LYS A 47 -8.89 -2.40 -26.13
C LYS A 47 -8.68 -0.90 -25.89
N GLY A 48 -7.63 -0.33 -26.44
CA GLY A 48 -7.44 1.11 -26.48
C GLY A 48 -6.70 1.71 -25.28
N SER A 49 -6.01 0.89 -24.50
CA SER A 49 -5.06 1.41 -23.52
C SER A 49 -3.92 2.15 -24.24
N THR A 50 -3.55 3.32 -23.70
CA THR A 50 -2.47 4.15 -24.27
C THR A 50 -1.09 3.76 -23.73
N GLY A 51 -1.00 2.87 -22.74
CA GLY A 51 0.24 2.52 -22.08
C GLY A 51 0.77 3.53 -21.06
N ASP A 52 0.12 4.67 -20.92
CA ASP A 52 0.49 5.72 -19.98
C ASP A 52 -0.45 5.77 -18.77
N VAL A 53 -0.92 4.62 -18.32
CA VAL A 53 -1.76 4.52 -17.13
C VAL A 53 -0.88 4.38 -15.89
N ASP A 54 -1.12 5.22 -14.89
CA ASP A 54 -0.55 5.03 -13.57
C ASP A 54 -1.23 3.81 -12.91
N PHE A 55 -0.47 2.75 -12.72
CA PHE A 55 -0.91 1.52 -12.04
C PHE A 55 -0.51 1.47 -10.57
N THR A 56 0.13 2.51 -10.07
CA THR A 56 0.78 2.52 -8.75
C THR A 56 -0.20 2.27 -7.62
N TRP A 57 -1.40 2.85 -7.71
CA TRP A 57 -2.44 2.66 -6.70
C TRP A 57 -2.93 1.22 -6.63
N ASP A 58 -3.26 0.62 -7.75
CA ASP A 58 -3.71 -0.77 -7.80
C ASP A 58 -2.60 -1.72 -7.35
N TYR A 59 -1.35 -1.42 -7.73
CA TYR A 59 -0.18 -2.16 -7.28
C TYR A 59 0.00 -2.07 -5.76
N HIS A 60 -0.22 -0.91 -5.18
CA HIS A 60 -0.17 -0.68 -3.74
C HIS A 60 -1.22 -1.53 -3.00
N ILE A 61 -2.48 -1.53 -3.47
CA ILE A 61 -3.56 -2.36 -2.94
C ILE A 61 -3.15 -3.84 -3.01
N MET A 62 -2.69 -4.30 -4.16
CA MET A 62 -2.29 -5.69 -4.39
C MET A 62 -1.14 -6.10 -3.47
N MET A 63 -0.10 -5.28 -3.34
CA MET A 63 1.05 -5.61 -2.49
C MET A 63 0.68 -5.64 -1.01
N ASN A 64 -0.08 -4.67 -0.51
CA ASN A 64 -0.57 -4.72 0.87
C ASN A 64 -1.46 -5.95 1.10
N GLY A 65 -2.30 -6.31 0.13
CA GLY A 65 -3.10 -7.51 0.17
C GLY A 65 -2.24 -8.77 0.33
N PHE A 66 -1.33 -9.04 -0.59
CA PHE A 66 -0.44 -10.20 -0.51
C PHE A 66 0.38 -10.24 0.78
N ARG A 67 0.93 -9.10 1.19
CA ARG A 67 1.74 -8.97 2.40
C ARG A 67 0.95 -9.14 3.69
N SER A 68 -0.37 -8.94 3.66
CA SER A 68 -1.23 -9.14 4.84
C SER A 68 -1.62 -10.60 5.09
N HIS A 69 -1.39 -11.50 4.12
CA HIS A 69 -1.78 -12.90 4.20
C HIS A 69 -0.61 -13.82 4.54
N PRO A 70 -0.62 -14.47 5.72
CA PRO A 70 0.48 -15.32 6.16
C PRO A 70 0.68 -16.58 5.30
N LYS A 71 -0.33 -16.96 4.51
CA LYS A 71 -0.25 -18.11 3.60
C LYS A 71 0.49 -17.78 2.30
N VAL A 72 0.60 -16.49 1.92
CA VAL A 72 1.23 -16.06 0.69
C VAL A 72 2.74 -16.00 0.90
N CYS A 73 3.49 -16.88 0.23
CA CYS A 73 4.94 -16.95 0.32
C CYS A 73 5.66 -16.15 -0.79
N GLY A 74 4.94 -15.70 -1.81
CA GLY A 74 5.50 -14.93 -2.91
C GLY A 74 4.54 -14.70 -4.05
N TRP A 75 4.98 -13.92 -5.01
CA TRP A 75 4.25 -13.59 -6.23
C TRP A 75 5.21 -13.31 -7.37
N LEU A 76 4.73 -13.47 -8.60
CA LEU A 76 5.37 -13.03 -9.84
C LEU A 76 4.53 -11.93 -10.47
N TYR A 77 5.11 -10.74 -10.57
CA TYR A 77 4.45 -9.65 -11.28
C TYR A 77 4.76 -9.72 -12.77
N THR A 78 3.72 -9.65 -13.58
CA THR A 78 3.80 -9.55 -15.01
C THR A 78 3.52 -8.11 -15.39
N GLU A 79 4.58 -7.28 -15.73
CA GLU A 79 5.91 -7.80 -16.04
C GLU A 79 7.02 -6.76 -15.78
N HIS A 80 8.26 -7.14 -16.08
CA HIS A 80 9.40 -6.24 -15.86
C HIS A 80 9.31 -4.95 -16.71
N HIS A 81 8.91 -5.04 -17.97
CA HIS A 81 8.76 -3.90 -18.87
C HIS A 81 7.54 -4.10 -19.76
N ASP A 82 6.98 -3.00 -20.25
CA ASP A 82 5.86 -3.07 -21.18
C ASP A 82 6.20 -3.92 -22.41
N VAL A 83 5.26 -4.73 -22.86
CA VAL A 83 5.30 -5.42 -24.13
C VAL A 83 4.12 -4.99 -25.01
N ILE A 84 4.06 -5.44 -26.23
CA ILE A 84 2.96 -5.11 -27.13
C ILE A 84 1.66 -5.64 -26.54
N ASN A 85 0.71 -4.72 -26.34
CA ASN A 85 -0.61 -4.95 -25.75
C ASN A 85 -0.64 -5.19 -24.23
N GLU A 86 0.48 -5.12 -23.53
CA GLU A 86 0.54 -5.19 -22.07
C GLU A 86 1.38 -4.04 -21.53
N TRP A 87 0.77 -3.18 -20.71
CA TRP A 87 1.36 -1.92 -20.24
C TRP A 87 1.54 -1.89 -18.72
N ASN A 88 1.69 -3.06 -18.13
CA ASN A 88 1.87 -3.26 -16.69
C ASN A 88 3.33 -3.39 -16.26
N GLY A 89 4.29 -3.15 -17.17
CA GLY A 89 5.70 -3.18 -16.82
C GLY A 89 6.10 -2.11 -15.80
N TYR A 90 7.13 -2.40 -15.00
CA TYR A 90 7.73 -1.40 -14.09
C TYR A 90 8.39 -0.24 -14.86
N VAL A 91 8.82 -0.51 -16.07
CA VAL A 91 9.39 0.47 -17.00
C VAL A 91 8.68 0.37 -18.35
N LYS A 92 8.79 1.42 -19.14
CA LYS A 92 8.22 1.46 -20.49
C LYS A 92 8.86 0.44 -21.44
N TYR A 93 8.26 0.27 -22.61
CA TYR A 93 8.74 -0.65 -23.64
C TYR A 93 10.21 -0.40 -24.04
N ASP A 94 10.63 0.85 -24.11
CA ASP A 94 12.01 1.28 -24.38
C ASP A 94 12.93 1.26 -23.15
N ARG A 95 12.45 0.76 -22.02
CA ARG A 95 13.13 0.70 -20.69
C ARG A 95 13.28 2.05 -20.00
N SER A 96 12.69 3.11 -20.52
CA SER A 96 12.63 4.38 -19.78
C SER A 96 11.74 4.27 -18.55
N PRO A 97 11.98 5.08 -17.49
CA PRO A 97 11.18 5.06 -16.27
C PRO A 97 9.74 5.48 -16.53
N LYS A 98 8.81 4.88 -15.80
CA LYS A 98 7.45 5.40 -15.63
C LYS A 98 7.40 6.43 -14.50
N ILE A 99 6.46 7.36 -14.59
CA ILE A 99 6.16 8.31 -13.52
C ILE A 99 5.16 7.61 -12.60
N ASP A 100 5.50 7.48 -11.32
CA ASP A 100 4.69 6.79 -10.32
C ASP A 100 4.12 7.70 -9.22
N GLY A 101 4.59 8.94 -9.11
CA GLY A 101 4.11 9.91 -8.12
C GLY A 101 4.36 9.56 -6.65
N LEU A 102 4.96 8.41 -6.34
CA LEU A 102 5.13 7.92 -4.98
C LEU A 102 5.95 8.85 -4.10
N SER A 103 7.01 9.42 -4.65
CA SER A 103 7.89 10.34 -3.92
C SER A 103 7.21 11.66 -3.57
N ASP A 104 6.16 12.06 -4.29
CA ASP A 104 5.37 13.25 -3.97
C ASP A 104 4.42 12.99 -2.78
N LEU A 105 3.97 11.75 -2.63
CA LEU A 105 3.14 11.31 -1.51
C LEU A 105 3.99 11.03 -0.27
N VAL A 106 5.03 10.21 -0.41
CA VAL A 106 5.96 9.86 0.68
C VAL A 106 7.38 10.15 0.20
N PRO A 107 8.06 11.17 0.75
CA PRO A 107 9.38 11.57 0.27
C PRO A 107 10.36 10.41 0.15
N GLY A 108 10.89 10.22 -1.06
CA GLY A 108 11.84 9.17 -1.42
C GLY A 108 11.24 7.76 -1.56
N MET A 109 9.92 7.60 -1.53
CA MET A 109 9.27 6.33 -1.86
C MET A 109 9.39 6.04 -3.35
N THR A 110 9.56 4.78 -3.68
CA THR A 110 9.62 4.26 -5.05
C THR A 110 8.91 2.90 -5.12
N MET A 111 8.72 2.37 -6.32
CA MET A 111 8.21 1.02 -6.53
C MET A 111 9.01 -0.07 -5.78
N ALA A 112 10.31 0.18 -5.50
CA ALA A 112 11.13 -0.75 -4.73
C ALA A 112 10.66 -0.91 -3.28
N ASP A 113 9.99 0.08 -2.70
CA ASP A 113 9.45 -0.02 -1.34
C ASP A 113 8.39 -1.13 -1.23
N PHE A 114 7.62 -1.40 -2.29
CA PHE A 114 6.66 -2.51 -2.33
C PHE A 114 7.32 -3.90 -2.32
N HIS A 115 8.61 -3.98 -2.67
CA HIS A 115 9.41 -5.19 -2.66
C HIS A 115 10.36 -5.29 -1.46
N SER A 116 10.23 -4.42 -0.47
CA SER A 116 11.06 -4.46 0.72
C SER A 116 10.98 -5.83 1.41
N LEU A 117 12.13 -6.32 1.88
CA LEU A 117 12.19 -7.51 2.72
C LEU A 117 11.67 -7.26 4.16
N TYR A 118 11.51 -5.99 4.54
CA TYR A 118 11.05 -5.54 5.86
C TYR A 118 9.77 -4.71 5.74
N TYR A 119 8.72 -5.30 5.21
CA TYR A 119 7.48 -4.62 4.87
C TYR A 119 6.56 -4.46 6.08
N ILE A 120 5.97 -3.28 6.26
CA ILE A 120 4.90 -3.01 7.23
C ILE A 120 3.60 -2.72 6.48
N VAL A 121 2.61 -3.53 6.72
CA VAL A 121 1.26 -3.39 6.17
C VAL A 121 0.39 -2.61 7.13
N PRO A 122 -0.19 -1.47 6.74
CA PRO A 122 -1.33 -0.90 7.44
C PRO A 122 -2.56 -1.78 7.14
N LYS A 123 -3.09 -2.47 8.15
CA LYS A 123 -4.19 -3.44 7.96
C LYS A 123 -5.56 -2.76 8.05
N ILE A 124 -5.76 -1.77 7.20
CA ILE A 124 -7.02 -1.08 6.94
C ILE A 124 -7.10 -0.80 5.43
N ASP A 125 -8.25 -0.33 4.97
CA ASP A 125 -8.40 0.15 3.60
C ASP A 125 -7.44 1.31 3.33
N LEU A 126 -6.76 1.27 2.19
CA LEU A 126 -5.73 2.27 1.85
C LEU A 126 -6.30 3.66 1.59
N CYS A 127 -7.62 3.77 1.41
CA CYS A 127 -8.35 5.03 1.35
C CYS A 127 -9.71 4.86 2.03
N SER A 128 -9.94 5.62 3.08
CA SER A 128 -11.17 5.53 3.87
C SER A 128 -11.80 6.89 4.10
N ASP A 129 -13.13 6.97 3.98
CA ASP A 129 -13.89 8.11 4.47
C ASP A 129 -13.91 8.07 6.00
N VAL A 130 -13.50 9.15 6.65
CA VAL A 130 -13.43 9.26 8.11
C VAL A 130 -14.06 10.54 8.61
N LYS A 131 -14.52 10.53 9.87
CA LYS A 131 -15.09 11.72 10.49
C LYS A 131 -13.99 12.72 10.90
N GLY A 132 -14.16 13.98 10.55
CA GLY A 132 -13.27 15.05 11.00
C GLY A 132 -13.22 15.16 12.53
N GLY A 133 -12.02 15.26 13.10
CA GLY A 133 -11.79 15.32 14.54
C GLY A 133 -11.91 13.98 15.27
N SER A 134 -12.01 12.87 14.55
CA SER A 134 -11.97 11.53 15.16
C SER A 134 -10.53 11.01 15.30
N THR A 135 -10.37 9.95 16.08
CA THR A 135 -9.12 9.17 16.13
C THR A 135 -9.34 7.85 15.39
N VAL A 136 -8.45 7.51 14.47
CA VAL A 136 -8.47 6.26 13.71
C VAL A 136 -7.33 5.37 14.18
N ALA A 137 -7.65 4.14 14.53
CA ALA A 137 -6.67 3.10 14.81
C ALA A 137 -6.21 2.44 13.51
N VAL A 138 -4.90 2.34 13.30
CA VAL A 138 -4.28 1.67 12.15
C VAL A 138 -3.48 0.47 12.65
N PRO A 139 -4.07 -0.74 12.67
CA PRO A 139 -3.34 -1.96 13.02
C PRO A 139 -2.21 -2.21 12.02
N LEU A 140 -1.09 -2.70 12.51
CA LEU A 140 0.11 -2.95 11.72
C LEU A 140 0.43 -4.44 11.66
N VAL A 141 0.75 -4.92 10.49
CA VAL A 141 1.26 -6.27 10.25
C VAL A 141 2.67 -6.18 9.66
N ALA A 142 3.62 -6.84 10.28
CA ALA A 142 4.92 -7.06 9.65
C ALA A 142 4.83 -8.20 8.63
N SER A 143 5.42 -8.00 7.46
CA SER A 143 5.63 -9.03 6.45
C SER A 143 7.11 -9.07 6.10
N PHE A 144 7.88 -9.82 6.90
CA PHE A 144 9.31 -9.95 6.70
C PHE A 144 9.62 -11.18 5.84
N MET A 145 10.36 -10.96 4.76
CA MET A 145 10.78 -12.01 3.83
C MET A 145 12.29 -12.24 3.91
N THR A 146 12.83 -12.25 5.12
CA THR A 146 14.26 -12.42 5.37
C THR A 146 14.52 -12.95 6.79
N ASP A 147 15.66 -13.60 6.95
CA ASP A 147 16.24 -13.97 8.24
C ASP A 147 17.33 -12.98 8.72
N LYS A 148 17.68 -12.00 7.88
CA LYS A 148 18.70 -11.01 8.21
C LYS A 148 18.18 -10.05 9.26
N ASN A 149 18.72 -10.14 10.48
CA ASN A 149 18.37 -9.24 11.57
C ASN A 149 18.93 -7.84 11.29
N PRO A 150 18.07 -6.81 11.15
CA PRO A 150 18.51 -5.43 10.89
C PRO A 150 18.90 -4.66 12.16
N GLY A 151 18.88 -5.30 13.34
CA GLY A 151 18.97 -4.65 14.62
C GLY A 151 17.61 -4.09 15.07
N ALA A 152 17.62 -3.00 15.84
CA ALA A 152 16.39 -2.32 16.23
C ALA A 152 15.68 -1.72 15.00
N LEU A 153 14.37 -1.92 14.91
CA LEU A 153 13.52 -1.35 13.88
C LEU A 153 12.61 -0.29 14.49
N ILE A 154 12.55 0.88 13.88
CA ILE A 154 11.68 1.97 14.29
C ILE A 154 10.78 2.37 13.12
N LEU A 155 9.47 2.31 13.33
CA LEU A 155 8.49 2.84 12.40
C LEU A 155 8.19 4.30 12.77
N HIS A 156 8.58 5.21 11.91
CA HIS A 156 8.21 6.62 11.99
C HIS A 156 6.93 6.84 11.19
N THR A 157 5.96 7.52 11.78
CA THR A 157 4.73 7.91 11.09
C THR A 157 4.54 9.41 11.15
N LYS A 158 3.94 9.97 10.11
CA LYS A 158 3.66 11.40 9.98
C LYS A 158 2.35 11.59 9.24
N LEU A 159 1.44 12.36 9.83
CA LEU A 159 0.21 12.75 9.14
C LEU A 159 0.45 14.07 8.42
N VAL A 160 0.24 14.05 7.10
CA VAL A 160 0.19 15.24 6.26
C VAL A 160 -1.19 15.35 5.63
N GLY A 161 -1.60 16.54 5.22
CA GLY A 161 -2.91 16.69 4.59
C GLY A 161 -2.99 17.88 3.68
N TRP A 162 -3.96 17.85 2.77
CA TRP A 162 -4.32 18.93 1.86
C TRP A 162 -5.77 19.29 2.12
N ASP A 163 -6.02 20.56 2.37
CA ASP A 163 -7.38 21.07 2.49
C ASP A 163 -8.07 21.16 1.12
N GLN A 164 -9.34 21.58 1.12
CA GLN A 164 -10.14 21.76 -0.11
C GLN A 164 -9.55 22.78 -1.10
N LEU A 165 -8.62 23.62 -0.67
CA LEU A 165 -7.90 24.59 -1.50
C LEU A 165 -6.52 24.09 -1.93
N GLY A 166 -6.17 22.83 -1.62
CA GLY A 166 -4.89 22.23 -1.94
C GLY A 166 -3.72 22.70 -1.06
N ARG A 167 -3.98 23.40 0.06
CA ARG A 167 -2.93 23.83 0.97
C ARG A 167 -2.46 22.66 1.81
N LYS A 168 -1.18 22.36 1.74
CA LYS A 168 -0.54 21.28 2.50
C LYS A 168 -0.19 21.72 3.91
N ALA A 169 -0.48 20.86 4.89
CA ALA A 169 -0.06 21.03 6.27
C ALA A 169 0.42 19.69 6.86
N GLU A 170 1.25 19.79 7.90
CA GLU A 170 1.69 18.65 8.71
C GLU A 170 0.97 18.69 10.05
N TYR A 171 0.59 17.50 10.56
CA TYR A 171 -0.21 17.41 11.79
C TYR A 171 0.54 16.66 12.88
N GLY A 172 0.41 15.35 12.98
CA GLY A 172 1.06 14.55 14.02
C GLY A 172 2.21 13.71 13.49
N GLN A 173 3.16 13.38 14.38
CA GLN A 173 4.17 12.36 14.10
C GLN A 173 4.36 11.46 15.31
N GLN A 174 4.66 10.19 15.07
CA GLN A 174 4.88 9.19 16.10
C GLN A 174 6.03 8.29 15.70
N ALA A 175 6.60 7.59 16.67
CA ALA A 175 7.58 6.53 16.44
C ALA A 175 7.17 5.31 17.27
N LEU A 176 7.31 4.13 16.68
CA LEU A 176 6.96 2.85 17.27
C LEU A 176 8.09 1.86 17.05
N ASP A 177 8.54 1.21 18.11
CA ASP A 177 9.48 0.10 18.02
C ASP A 177 8.79 -1.11 17.39
N ILE A 178 9.39 -1.69 16.36
CA ILE A 178 8.87 -2.87 15.66
C ILE A 178 9.74 -4.09 16.01
N PRO A 179 9.14 -5.14 16.58
CA PRO A 179 9.89 -6.36 16.87
C PRO A 179 10.28 -7.07 15.57
N PHE A 180 11.51 -7.55 15.49
CA PHE A 180 11.96 -8.38 14.38
C PHE A 180 11.92 -9.87 14.77
N THR A 181 11.27 -10.64 13.91
CA THR A 181 11.36 -12.11 13.91
C THR A 181 11.54 -12.55 12.45
N PRO A 182 12.51 -13.42 12.16
CA PRO A 182 12.71 -13.94 10.81
C PRO A 182 11.42 -14.49 10.20
N TYR A 183 11.12 -14.09 8.96
CA TYR A 183 9.96 -14.53 8.20
C TYR A 183 8.59 -14.29 8.87
N LEU A 184 8.52 -13.33 9.79
CA LEU A 184 7.26 -12.97 10.45
C LEU A 184 6.26 -12.43 9.42
N ASN A 185 5.06 -13.01 9.43
CA ASN A 185 3.86 -12.37 8.92
C ASN A 185 2.82 -12.33 10.04
N GLY A 186 2.66 -11.18 10.68
CA GLY A 186 1.82 -11.08 11.88
C GLY A 186 1.74 -9.67 12.46
N ALA A 187 0.81 -9.49 13.39
CA ALA A 187 0.59 -8.21 14.05
C ALA A 187 1.81 -7.75 14.86
N VAL A 188 2.15 -6.46 14.73
CA VAL A 188 3.31 -5.85 15.41
C VAL A 188 2.96 -4.58 16.18
N GLY A 189 1.71 -4.20 16.23
CA GLY A 189 1.24 -3.03 16.96
C GLY A 189 0.13 -2.27 16.24
N GLU A 190 -0.07 -1.05 16.65
CA GLU A 190 -1.11 -0.16 16.12
C GLU A 190 -0.63 1.29 16.22
N VAL A 191 -1.01 2.12 15.27
CA VAL A 191 -0.83 3.58 15.30
C VAL A 191 -2.19 4.24 15.46
N SER A 192 -2.35 5.11 16.46
CA SER A 192 -3.53 5.95 16.60
C SER A 192 -3.31 7.27 15.88
N VAL A 193 -4.22 7.63 14.99
CA VAL A 193 -4.13 8.83 14.14
C VAL A 193 -5.27 9.79 14.47
N ASP A 194 -4.93 10.96 14.99
CA ASP A 194 -5.90 12.02 15.22
C ASP A 194 -6.18 12.77 13.92
N ILE A 195 -7.38 12.59 13.39
CA ILE A 195 -7.81 13.19 12.12
C ILE A 195 -8.15 14.66 12.34
N PRO A 196 -7.62 15.58 11.54
CA PRO A 196 -7.99 16.99 11.61
C PRO A 196 -9.49 17.20 11.34
N LYS A 197 -10.06 18.30 11.88
CA LYS A 197 -11.49 18.60 11.74
C LYS A 197 -11.89 19.09 10.34
N GLY A 198 -10.93 19.68 9.62
CA GLY A 198 -11.20 20.29 8.31
C GLY A 198 -11.49 19.27 7.22
N ASN A 199 -12.33 19.67 6.24
CA ASN A 199 -12.46 18.89 5.02
C ASN A 199 -11.14 18.82 4.25
N GLY A 200 -10.81 17.64 3.75
CA GLY A 200 -9.54 17.45 3.03
C GLY A 200 -9.15 16.00 2.84
N LEU A 201 -8.00 15.82 2.22
CA LEU A 201 -7.32 14.54 2.05
C LEU A 201 -6.13 14.50 3.03
N TYR A 202 -6.07 13.46 3.84
CA TYR A 202 -5.01 13.25 4.82
C TYR A 202 -4.26 11.96 4.51
N LEU A 203 -2.94 12.01 4.62
CA LEU A 203 -2.05 10.92 4.30
C LEU A 203 -1.20 10.58 5.53
N LEU A 204 -1.35 9.38 6.05
CA LEU A 204 -0.42 8.84 7.05
C LEU A 204 0.78 8.24 6.32
N GLN A 205 1.87 8.96 6.31
CA GLN A 205 3.15 8.48 5.81
C GLN A 205 3.80 7.57 6.84
N MET A 206 4.39 6.46 6.40
CA MET A 206 5.09 5.49 7.24
C MET A 206 6.49 5.23 6.68
N GLN A 207 7.49 5.22 7.56
CA GLN A 207 8.87 4.96 7.21
C GLN A 207 9.53 4.07 8.26
N LEU A 208 9.91 2.87 7.86
CA LEU A 208 10.64 1.93 8.71
C LEU A 208 12.14 2.15 8.54
N THR A 209 12.84 2.32 9.65
CA THR A 209 14.31 2.46 9.67
C THR A 209 14.97 1.38 10.52
N ASP A 210 16.21 1.07 10.21
CA ASP A 210 17.08 0.28 11.07
C ASP A 210 17.72 1.17 12.18
N GLN A 211 18.51 0.53 13.02
CA GLN A 211 19.23 1.19 14.12
C GLN A 211 20.18 2.31 13.65
N ALA A 212 20.68 2.25 12.43
CA ALA A 212 21.58 3.25 11.87
C ALA A 212 20.80 4.42 11.20
N GLY A 213 19.47 4.37 11.22
CA GLY A 213 18.60 5.33 10.54
C GLY A 213 18.45 5.10 9.03
N LYS A 214 18.94 3.96 8.53
CA LYS A 214 18.74 3.59 7.13
C LYS A 214 17.30 3.20 6.90
N VAL A 215 16.67 3.81 5.91
CA VAL A 215 15.30 3.48 5.52
C VAL A 215 15.27 2.12 4.83
N LEU A 216 14.44 1.23 5.35
CA LEU A 216 14.23 -0.13 4.86
C LEU A 216 12.92 -0.27 4.08
N HIS A 217 11.90 0.55 4.42
CA HIS A 217 10.60 0.47 3.79
C HIS A 217 9.82 1.76 4.00
N ARG A 218 8.98 2.11 3.02
CA ARG A 218 7.98 3.18 3.11
C ARG A 218 6.63 2.65 2.71
N ASN A 219 5.58 3.21 3.34
CA ASN A 219 4.20 2.90 3.02
C ASN A 219 3.30 4.10 3.37
N PHE A 220 2.02 4.05 3.04
CA PHE A 220 1.06 5.07 3.42
C PHE A 220 -0.37 4.56 3.38
N VAL A 221 -1.26 5.28 4.06
CA VAL A 221 -2.71 5.18 3.91
C VAL A 221 -3.31 6.57 3.84
N THR A 222 -4.49 6.68 3.22
CA THR A 222 -5.20 7.94 3.02
C THR A 222 -6.52 7.96 3.75
N PHE A 223 -6.89 9.14 4.26
CA PHE A 223 -8.17 9.42 4.91
C PHE A 223 -8.83 10.61 4.24
N VAL A 224 -10.11 10.51 3.96
CA VAL A 224 -10.89 11.59 3.36
C VAL A 224 -11.90 12.10 4.37
N VAL A 225 -11.88 13.41 4.65
CA VAL A 225 -12.87 14.10 5.47
C VAL A 225 -13.75 14.93 4.56
N LYS A 226 -15.06 14.61 4.51
CA LYS A 226 -16.05 15.27 3.65
C LYS A 226 -17.08 16.09 4.45
N ASP A 227 -17.29 15.73 5.70
CA ASP A 227 -18.29 16.27 6.62
C ASP A 227 -17.69 17.05 7.79
N GLY A 228 -16.45 17.49 7.61
CA GLY A 228 -15.70 18.29 8.59
C GLY A 228 -15.96 19.80 8.44
N ASP A 229 -15.15 20.58 9.15
CA ASP A 229 -15.22 22.03 9.09
C ASP A 229 -14.83 22.51 7.67
N PRO A 230 -15.65 23.36 7.04
CA PRO A 230 -15.31 23.92 5.75
C PRO A 230 -14.10 24.85 5.87
N VAL A 231 -13.26 24.84 4.85
CA VAL A 231 -12.13 25.74 4.77
C VAL A 231 -12.65 27.18 4.59
N GLN A 232 -12.27 28.07 5.50
CA GLN A 232 -12.55 29.49 5.33
C GLN A 232 -11.57 30.07 4.30
N ASP A 233 -12.09 30.61 3.22
CA ASP A 233 -11.32 31.35 2.24
C ASP A 233 -10.99 32.75 2.82
N THR A 234 -9.80 32.89 3.39
CA THR A 234 -9.34 34.15 3.96
C THR A 234 -8.45 34.91 2.98
N GLY A 235 -8.82 34.99 1.70
CA GLY A 235 -8.12 35.88 0.80
C GLY A 235 -7.62 35.32 -0.54
N LEU A 236 -8.19 34.23 -1.03
CA LEU A 236 -8.01 33.84 -2.41
C LEU A 236 -8.81 34.80 -3.30
N GLN A 237 -8.14 35.69 -3.99
CA GLN A 237 -8.74 36.42 -5.12
C GLN A 237 -8.73 35.49 -6.33
N CYS A 238 -9.91 35.08 -6.78
CA CYS A 238 -10.02 34.46 -8.11
C CYS A 238 -9.62 35.54 -9.15
N VAL A 239 -8.46 35.36 -9.76
CA VAL A 239 -8.09 36.12 -10.96
C VAL A 239 -8.73 35.37 -12.13
N SER A 240 -9.81 35.90 -12.69
CA SER A 240 -10.34 35.44 -13.97
C SER A 240 -9.42 35.95 -15.09
N PHE A 241 -8.89 35.04 -15.88
CA PHE A 241 -8.16 35.34 -17.11
C PHE A 241 -9.12 35.47 -18.27
#